data_563539f5f84bab7c1e1fc0f30d317dff
#
_entry.id   563539f5f84bab7c1e1fc0f30d317dff
#
_cell.length_a   1.000
_cell.length_b   1.000
_cell.length_c   1.000
_cell.angle_alpha   90.00
_cell.angle_beta   90.00
_cell.angle_gamma   90.00
#
_symmetry.space_group_name_H-M   'P 1'
#
loop_
_entity.id
_entity.type
_entity.pdbx_description
1 polymer ?
#
loop_
_entity_poly.entity_id
_entity_poly.type
_entity_poly.pdbx_seq_one_letter_code
_entity_poly.pdbx_strand_id
1 'polypeptide(L)'
;MMFKYGLMAVSCGMALGAAQAMAAVVGGGSSLPMKLYGTAIGDGILTASYPGFQPYIGRSSGEGKAAFFSNDATKLRLAAGTAIDYAGSDSIVSLAERDAYNSSATVGRASFGPLIQIPVAATTVAIPYHVSGKTALNLSSAQLADIFSGKIQNWKQVLFGDVRGPDLPVKVIYRTDGSGTTQILTTHLRAVKPASVPGNSINFATAVGFNPVTNAPVGSTYIGVSGSEAVASTVANTDGAIGYISPDFTDFDNAAVVASVNGFLPAGAIVQLTLDTELPPTHPSSGKDPANPLDWVPTFPNPSNGYPIIGYTNMIFSQCYKDPADTIRIRAFINSHYSGQNNSAVTSHSFIPLPAMWLSGVHSTFYNASSTLRVGNPDVCNGIGRPL
;
A
#
# COMPACT_ATOMS: atom_id res chain seq x y z
N MET A 1 0.89 78.05 -37.97
CA MET A 1 -0.14 77.01 -37.87
C MET A 1 0.52 75.78 -37.24
N MET A 2 0.33 75.63 -35.91
CA MET A 2 0.92 74.50 -35.16
C MET A 2 -0.15 73.42 -34.92
N PHE A 3 0.04 72.26 -35.46
CA PHE A 3 -0.80 71.12 -35.11
C PHE A 3 -0.21 70.36 -33.90
N LYS A 4 -0.98 70.30 -32.80
CA LYS A 4 -0.68 69.47 -31.64
C LYS A 4 -1.28 68.08 -31.84
N TYR A 5 -0.43 67.07 -31.88
CA TYR A 5 -0.87 65.67 -31.82
C TYR A 5 -1.02 65.26 -30.33
N GLY A 6 -2.22 64.94 -29.93
CA GLY A 6 -2.51 64.33 -28.63
C GLY A 6 -2.28 62.80 -28.69
N LEU A 7 -1.39 62.30 -27.84
CA LEU A 7 -1.20 60.87 -27.65
C LEU A 7 -2.28 60.36 -26.68
N MET A 8 -3.21 59.53 -27.18
CA MET A 8 -4.08 58.72 -26.33
C MET A 8 -3.31 57.47 -25.90
N ALA A 9 -2.95 57.36 -24.62
CA ALA A 9 -2.47 56.12 -24.01
C ALA A 9 -3.67 55.25 -23.70
N VAL A 10 -3.81 54.12 -24.45
CA VAL A 10 -4.74 53.04 -24.12
C VAL A 10 -4.05 52.16 -23.10
N SER A 11 -4.46 52.27 -21.84
CA SER A 11 -4.08 51.37 -20.77
C SER A 11 -4.85 50.05 -20.94
N CYS A 12 -4.18 49.03 -21.51
CA CYS A 12 -4.69 47.66 -21.55
C CYS A 12 -4.50 47.07 -20.13
N GLY A 13 -5.55 47.10 -19.33
CA GLY A 13 -5.62 46.41 -18.05
C GLY A 13 -5.56 44.90 -18.27
N MET A 14 -4.40 44.31 -18.04
CA MET A 14 -4.30 42.84 -17.90
C MET A 14 -5.01 42.46 -16.60
N ALA A 15 -6.23 41.95 -16.70
CA ALA A 15 -6.87 41.20 -15.64
C ALA A 15 -6.05 39.91 -15.49
N LEU A 16 -5.10 39.90 -14.55
CA LEU A 16 -4.54 38.65 -14.02
C LEU A 16 -5.69 37.92 -13.34
N GLY A 17 -6.37 37.07 -14.06
CA GLY A 17 -7.22 36.06 -13.49
C GLY A 17 -6.35 35.21 -12.56
N ALA A 18 -6.49 35.40 -11.25
CA ALA A 18 -5.99 34.45 -10.30
C ALA A 18 -6.68 33.11 -10.63
N ALA A 19 -5.97 32.23 -11.29
CA ALA A 19 -6.37 30.82 -11.34
C ALA A 19 -6.48 30.40 -9.88
N GLN A 20 -7.70 30.28 -9.38
CA GLN A 20 -7.93 29.65 -8.09
C GLN A 20 -7.31 28.26 -8.23
N ALA A 21 -6.25 28.02 -7.47
CA ALA A 21 -5.70 26.69 -7.33
C ALA A 21 -6.87 25.82 -6.86
N MET A 22 -7.40 25.00 -7.78
CA MET A 22 -8.49 24.11 -7.43
C MET A 22 -7.98 23.23 -6.30
N ALA A 23 -8.67 23.23 -5.17
CA ALA A 23 -8.37 22.33 -4.08
C ALA A 23 -8.17 20.93 -4.68
N ALA A 24 -7.13 20.26 -4.26
CA ALA A 24 -6.73 18.99 -4.85
C ALA A 24 -6.65 17.95 -3.76
N VAL A 25 -7.16 16.74 -4.05
CA VAL A 25 -7.07 15.60 -3.14
C VAL A 25 -5.60 15.17 -3.02
N VAL A 26 -5.03 15.31 -1.83
CA VAL A 26 -3.61 15.06 -1.54
C VAL A 26 -3.47 13.85 -0.65
N GLY A 27 -2.58 12.93 -1.00
CA GLY A 27 -2.29 11.77 -0.18
C GLY A 27 -1.07 10.99 -0.64
N GLY A 28 -0.75 9.97 0.13
CA GLY A 28 0.41 9.14 -0.11
C GLY A 28 0.54 8.05 0.94
N GLY A 29 1.65 7.37 0.94
CA GLY A 29 1.94 6.30 1.89
C GLY A 29 2.71 5.15 1.27
N SER A 30 2.19 3.93 1.30
CA SER A 30 2.92 2.76 0.84
C SER A 30 3.57 2.93 -0.53
N SER A 31 4.85 2.54 -0.63
CA SER A 31 5.56 2.49 -1.91
C SER A 31 5.17 1.28 -2.77
N LEU A 32 4.48 0.28 -2.21
CA LEU A 32 4.09 -0.93 -2.92
C LEU A 32 3.19 -0.61 -4.13
N PRO A 33 2.07 0.16 -4.00
CA PRO A 33 1.18 0.47 -5.11
C PRO A 33 1.53 1.78 -5.84
N MET A 34 2.68 2.40 -5.58
CA MET A 34 2.92 3.77 -6.05
C MET A 34 2.83 3.92 -7.57
N LYS A 35 3.26 2.93 -8.34
CA LYS A 35 3.15 2.96 -9.80
C LYS A 35 1.70 2.79 -10.25
N LEU A 36 0.94 1.89 -9.62
CA LEU A 36 -0.49 1.71 -9.89
C LEU A 36 -1.29 2.99 -9.62
N TYR A 37 -1.00 3.69 -8.51
CA TYR A 37 -1.72 4.90 -8.14
C TYR A 37 -1.35 6.11 -9.00
N GLY A 38 -0.11 6.18 -9.48
CA GLY A 38 0.42 7.26 -10.31
C GLY A 38 1.21 8.31 -9.53
N THR A 39 2.49 8.44 -9.88
CA THR A 39 3.43 9.37 -9.24
C THR A 39 3.63 10.66 -10.02
N ALA A 40 3.08 10.73 -11.23
CA ALA A 40 3.04 11.91 -12.08
C ALA A 40 1.62 12.17 -12.57
N ILE A 41 1.32 13.40 -12.97
CA ILE A 41 0.01 13.76 -13.54
C ILE A 41 -0.18 13.00 -14.85
N GLY A 42 -1.30 12.30 -14.97
CA GLY A 42 -1.67 11.54 -16.17
C GLY A 42 -1.21 10.08 -16.18
N ASP A 43 -0.49 9.62 -15.15
CA ASP A 43 -0.17 8.21 -14.96
C ASP A 43 -1.00 7.57 -13.81
N GLY A 44 -1.10 6.24 -13.80
CA GLY A 44 -1.79 5.48 -12.75
C GLY A 44 -3.30 5.75 -12.60
N ILE A 45 -3.93 5.03 -11.68
CA ILE A 45 -5.41 5.04 -11.56
C ILE A 45 -5.97 6.30 -10.89
N LEU A 46 -5.20 7.04 -10.12
CA LEU A 46 -5.67 8.26 -9.47
C LEU A 46 -5.55 9.47 -10.37
N THR A 47 -4.38 9.69 -10.93
CA THR A 47 -4.05 10.91 -11.68
C THR A 47 -4.56 10.90 -13.12
N ALA A 48 -4.65 9.73 -13.76
CA ALA A 48 -5.17 9.60 -15.11
C ALA A 48 -6.69 9.68 -15.19
N SER A 49 -7.40 9.11 -14.18
CA SER A 49 -8.85 8.92 -14.24
C SER A 49 -9.66 9.94 -13.44
N TYR A 50 -9.04 10.65 -12.49
CA TYR A 50 -9.74 11.55 -11.56
C TYR A 50 -9.08 12.92 -11.49
N PRO A 51 -9.50 13.87 -12.35
CA PRO A 51 -8.98 15.23 -12.31
C PRO A 51 -9.13 15.85 -10.90
N GLY A 52 -8.02 16.36 -10.36
CA GLY A 52 -7.95 16.96 -9.03
C GLY A 52 -7.35 16.06 -7.95
N PHE A 53 -6.98 14.80 -8.24
CA PHE A 53 -6.00 14.09 -7.43
C PHE A 53 -4.60 14.58 -7.75
N GLN A 54 -3.81 14.86 -6.72
CA GLN A 54 -2.39 15.12 -6.89
C GLN A 54 -1.62 13.81 -7.11
N PRO A 55 -0.44 13.85 -7.72
CA PRO A 55 0.43 12.69 -7.81
C PRO A 55 0.62 12.00 -6.47
N TYR A 56 0.47 10.69 -6.45
CA TYR A 56 0.61 9.89 -5.25
C TYR A 56 2.03 9.95 -4.69
N ILE A 57 2.16 10.17 -3.38
CA ILE A 57 3.45 10.28 -2.72
C ILE A 57 3.84 8.93 -2.14
N GLY A 58 4.64 8.17 -2.90
CA GLY A 58 5.16 6.87 -2.47
C GLY A 58 6.21 7.04 -1.38
N ARG A 59 5.93 6.53 -0.17
CA ARG A 59 6.82 6.49 1.00
C ARG A 59 6.76 5.12 1.64
N SER A 60 6.10 5.02 2.79
CA SER A 60 5.83 3.78 3.49
C SER A 60 4.41 3.78 4.05
N SER A 61 3.86 2.59 4.33
CA SER A 61 2.55 2.48 4.99
C SER A 61 2.52 3.19 6.34
N GLY A 62 3.62 3.12 7.10
CA GLY A 62 3.74 3.81 8.40
C GLY A 62 3.71 5.33 8.26
N GLU A 63 4.46 5.90 7.30
CA GLU A 63 4.47 7.35 7.05
C GLU A 63 3.10 7.84 6.53
N GLY A 64 2.46 7.08 5.62
CA GLY A 64 1.12 7.40 5.14
C GLY A 64 0.08 7.42 6.24
N LYS A 65 0.02 6.38 7.06
CA LYS A 65 -0.88 6.34 8.22
C LYS A 65 -0.58 7.46 9.22
N ALA A 66 0.70 7.70 9.52
CA ALA A 66 1.10 8.78 10.42
C ALA A 66 0.65 10.15 9.91
N ALA A 67 0.87 10.45 8.61
CA ALA A 67 0.40 11.69 7.99
C ALA A 67 -1.12 11.87 8.10
N PHE A 68 -1.85 10.81 7.78
CA PHE A 68 -3.32 10.84 7.79
C PHE A 68 -3.90 10.99 9.20
N PHE A 69 -3.42 10.20 10.17
CA PHE A 69 -3.96 10.22 11.53
C PHE A 69 -3.58 11.47 12.31
N SER A 70 -2.40 12.04 12.08
CA SER A 70 -2.00 13.31 12.70
C SER A 70 -2.37 14.56 11.90
N ASN A 71 -2.90 14.40 10.67
CA ASN A 71 -3.09 15.47 9.69
C ASN A 71 -1.81 16.29 9.47
N ASP A 72 -0.65 15.62 9.43
CA ASP A 72 0.68 16.24 9.32
C ASP A 72 1.35 15.84 8.00
N ALA A 73 1.31 16.75 7.03
CA ALA A 73 1.87 16.57 5.70
C ALA A 73 3.40 16.39 5.71
N THR A 74 4.10 16.85 6.74
CA THR A 74 5.55 16.72 6.84
C THR A 74 5.99 15.25 6.93
N LYS A 75 5.12 14.35 7.39
CA LYS A 75 5.36 12.90 7.37
C LYS A 75 5.50 12.34 5.96
N LEU A 76 4.85 12.99 4.98
CA LEU A 76 5.03 12.70 3.54
C LEU A 76 6.05 13.64 2.87
N ARG A 77 6.79 14.44 3.66
CA ARG A 77 7.76 15.46 3.20
C ARG A 77 7.13 16.54 2.33
N LEU A 78 5.87 16.84 2.58
CA LEU A 78 5.18 18.01 2.02
C LEU A 78 5.36 19.23 2.93
N ALA A 79 4.98 20.39 2.42
CA ALA A 79 4.96 21.61 3.20
C ALA A 79 4.00 21.49 4.39
N ALA A 80 4.39 22.06 5.53
CA ALA A 80 3.51 22.13 6.70
C ALA A 80 2.23 22.90 6.34
N GLY A 81 1.08 22.43 6.86
CA GLY A 81 -0.22 23.00 6.55
C GLY A 81 -0.87 22.49 5.25
N THR A 82 -0.19 21.64 4.46
CA THR A 82 -0.86 20.93 3.36
C THR A 82 -1.88 19.96 3.95
N ALA A 83 -3.10 19.95 3.40
CA ALA A 83 -4.11 18.97 3.78
C ALA A 83 -3.70 17.54 3.39
N ILE A 84 -4.04 16.57 4.21
CA ILE A 84 -3.91 15.14 3.88
C ILE A 84 -5.30 14.53 3.84
N ASP A 85 -5.75 14.19 2.64
CA ASP A 85 -7.13 13.75 2.40
C ASP A 85 -7.28 12.23 2.46
N TYR A 86 -6.24 11.49 2.10
CA TYR A 86 -6.23 10.02 2.15
C TYR A 86 -4.83 9.48 2.44
N ALA A 87 -4.76 8.20 2.83
CA ALA A 87 -3.50 7.47 2.86
C ALA A 87 -3.61 6.15 2.09
N GLY A 88 -2.52 5.78 1.40
CA GLY A 88 -2.31 4.43 0.87
C GLY A 88 -1.54 3.57 1.86
N SER A 89 -2.00 2.35 2.13
CA SER A 89 -1.34 1.47 3.09
C SER A 89 -1.58 0.00 2.79
N ASP A 90 -0.51 -0.79 2.76
CA ASP A 90 -0.62 -2.26 2.70
C ASP A 90 -0.66 -2.87 4.10
N SER A 91 -0.37 -2.07 5.12
CA SER A 91 -0.63 -2.45 6.50
C SER A 91 -2.05 -2.05 6.89
N ILE A 92 -2.76 -2.96 7.54
CA ILE A 92 -4.08 -2.67 8.08
C ILE A 92 -4.01 -1.62 9.19
N VAL A 93 -5.06 -0.83 9.33
CA VAL A 93 -5.27 0.00 10.51
C VAL A 93 -5.42 -0.92 11.72
N SER A 94 -4.60 -0.74 12.73
CA SER A 94 -4.69 -1.51 13.97
C SER A 94 -5.87 -1.07 14.84
N LEU A 95 -6.29 -1.93 15.75
CA LEU A 95 -7.29 -1.59 16.76
C LEU A 95 -6.91 -0.32 17.53
N ALA A 96 -5.65 -0.20 17.94
CA ALA A 96 -5.15 0.96 18.65
C ALA A 96 -5.21 2.26 17.82
N GLU A 97 -4.87 2.20 16.52
CA GLU A 97 -4.96 3.36 15.62
C GLU A 97 -6.42 3.78 15.40
N ARG A 98 -7.34 2.81 15.21
CA ARG A 98 -8.79 3.09 15.11
C ARG A 98 -9.33 3.73 16.37
N ASP A 99 -8.98 3.20 17.53
CA ASP A 99 -9.49 3.68 18.82
C ASP A 99 -8.92 5.07 19.14
N ALA A 100 -7.63 5.32 18.83
CA ALA A 100 -7.02 6.64 18.93
C ALA A 100 -7.70 7.66 18.02
N TYR A 101 -8.02 7.28 16.76
CA TYR A 101 -8.77 8.13 15.84
C TYR A 101 -10.18 8.43 16.36
N ASN A 102 -10.88 7.42 16.88
CA ASN A 102 -12.24 7.59 17.38
C ASN A 102 -12.32 8.47 18.64
N SER A 103 -11.29 8.45 19.48
CA SER A 103 -11.23 9.22 20.74
C SER A 103 -10.58 10.59 20.61
N SER A 104 -9.91 10.88 19.49
CA SER A 104 -9.26 12.18 19.29
C SER A 104 -10.28 13.32 19.16
N ALA A 105 -10.08 14.37 19.95
CA ALA A 105 -10.91 15.56 19.93
C ALA A 105 -10.56 16.52 18.77
N THR A 106 -9.38 16.39 18.17
CA THR A 106 -8.85 17.38 17.19
C THR A 106 -8.61 16.80 15.80
N VAL A 107 -8.04 15.62 15.69
CA VAL A 107 -7.62 15.03 14.40
C VAL A 107 -8.24 13.64 14.17
N GLY A 108 -9.47 13.43 14.62
CA GLY A 108 -10.14 12.14 14.54
C GLY A 108 -11.59 12.22 14.14
N ARG A 109 -12.38 11.25 14.63
CA ARG A 109 -13.81 11.10 14.29
C ARG A 109 -14.63 12.36 14.56
N ALA A 110 -14.34 13.08 15.65
CA ALA A 110 -15.08 14.31 15.99
C ALA A 110 -14.92 15.40 14.94
N SER A 111 -13.75 15.51 14.31
CA SER A 111 -13.43 16.53 13.30
C SER A 111 -13.63 16.07 11.85
N PHE A 112 -13.45 14.78 11.58
CA PHE A 112 -13.38 14.25 10.22
C PHE A 112 -14.46 13.20 9.89
N GLY A 113 -15.32 12.86 10.85
CA GLY A 113 -16.30 11.79 10.71
C GLY A 113 -15.69 10.39 10.85
N PRO A 114 -16.48 9.33 10.61
CA PRO A 114 -16.03 7.95 10.64
C PRO A 114 -14.81 7.67 9.76
N LEU A 115 -13.92 6.80 10.26
CA LEU A 115 -12.79 6.26 9.51
C LEU A 115 -13.28 5.22 8.51
N ILE A 116 -12.77 5.29 7.29
CA ILE A 116 -12.99 4.31 6.22
C ILE A 116 -11.64 3.71 5.85
N GLN A 117 -11.54 2.39 5.83
CA GLN A 117 -10.44 1.64 5.25
C GLN A 117 -11.01 0.64 4.28
N ILE A 118 -10.57 0.65 3.03
CA ILE A 118 -11.08 -0.22 1.97
C ILE A 118 -9.95 -0.79 1.13
N PRO A 119 -10.02 -2.07 0.73
CA PRO A 119 -9.03 -2.66 -0.17
C PRO A 119 -9.20 -2.07 -1.58
N VAL A 120 -8.10 -1.75 -2.23
CA VAL A 120 -8.06 -1.27 -3.63
C VAL A 120 -7.73 -2.42 -4.58
N ALA A 121 -6.71 -3.19 -4.26
CA ALA A 121 -6.30 -4.34 -5.03
C ALA A 121 -5.64 -5.38 -4.12
N ALA A 122 -5.74 -6.64 -4.47
CA ALA A 122 -4.93 -7.66 -3.84
C ALA A 122 -3.52 -7.67 -4.43
N THR A 123 -2.56 -8.12 -3.66
CA THR A 123 -1.15 -8.21 -4.04
C THR A 123 -0.52 -9.48 -3.46
N THR A 124 0.50 -9.96 -4.13
CA THR A 124 1.46 -10.89 -3.54
C THR A 124 2.69 -10.12 -3.07
N VAL A 125 3.52 -10.74 -2.22
CA VAL A 125 4.86 -10.25 -1.92
C VAL A 125 5.86 -11.15 -2.60
N ALA A 126 6.49 -10.66 -3.67
CA ALA A 126 7.54 -11.39 -4.38
C ALA A 126 8.81 -11.50 -3.53
N ILE A 127 9.55 -12.59 -3.71
CA ILE A 127 10.81 -12.87 -3.02
C ILE A 127 11.96 -12.82 -4.04
N PRO A 128 12.44 -11.62 -4.39
CA PRO A 128 13.58 -11.48 -5.30
C PRO A 128 14.86 -12.00 -4.65
N TYR A 129 15.71 -12.61 -5.46
CA TYR A 129 17.02 -13.09 -5.05
C TYR A 129 18.06 -12.87 -6.14
N HIS A 130 19.33 -12.82 -5.72
CA HIS A 130 20.47 -12.79 -6.64
C HIS A 130 21.56 -13.70 -6.11
N VAL A 131 21.77 -14.83 -6.77
CA VAL A 131 22.86 -15.78 -6.52
C VAL A 131 23.52 -16.12 -7.85
N SER A 132 24.75 -15.67 -8.05
CA SER A 132 25.47 -15.81 -9.30
C SER A 132 25.47 -17.24 -9.84
N GLY A 133 25.09 -17.41 -11.12
CA GLY A 133 25.01 -18.71 -11.78
C GLY A 133 23.83 -19.58 -11.36
N LYS A 134 22.84 -19.03 -10.63
CA LYS A 134 21.59 -19.71 -10.24
C LYS A 134 20.38 -19.00 -10.86
N THR A 135 19.49 -19.80 -11.46
CA THR A 135 18.34 -19.29 -12.23
C THR A 135 17.00 -19.89 -11.79
N ALA A 136 17.01 -20.71 -10.74
CA ALA A 136 15.78 -21.27 -10.17
C ALA A 136 15.98 -21.53 -8.68
N LEU A 137 15.13 -20.93 -7.86
CA LEU A 137 15.10 -21.13 -6.42
C LEU A 137 13.67 -21.41 -5.99
N ASN A 138 13.47 -22.54 -5.30
CA ASN A 138 12.20 -22.87 -4.67
C ASN A 138 12.41 -23.03 -3.16
N LEU A 139 11.73 -22.24 -2.37
CA LEU A 139 11.81 -22.27 -0.92
C LEU A 139 10.48 -22.75 -0.33
N SER A 140 10.54 -23.60 0.67
CA SER A 140 9.38 -23.77 1.53
C SER A 140 9.17 -22.51 2.40
N SER A 141 7.93 -22.24 2.79
CA SER A 141 7.63 -21.15 3.73
C SER A 141 8.45 -21.24 5.03
N ALA A 142 8.74 -22.46 5.50
CA ALA A 142 9.57 -22.68 6.68
C ALA A 142 11.04 -22.29 6.45
N GLN A 143 11.62 -22.62 5.27
CA GLN A 143 12.97 -22.19 4.91
C GLN A 143 13.04 -20.67 4.76
N LEU A 144 12.02 -20.06 4.17
CA LEU A 144 11.94 -18.62 4.04
C LEU A 144 11.93 -17.93 5.43
N ALA A 145 11.16 -18.46 6.39
CA ALA A 145 11.18 -17.97 7.77
C ALA A 145 12.56 -18.12 8.43
N ASP A 146 13.26 -19.21 8.18
CA ASP A 146 14.62 -19.44 8.70
C ASP A 146 15.67 -18.53 8.05
N ILE A 147 15.51 -18.18 6.79
CA ILE A 147 16.36 -17.18 6.11
C ILE A 147 16.16 -15.80 6.75
N PHE A 148 14.93 -15.33 6.83
CA PHE A 148 14.63 -13.99 7.37
C PHE A 148 14.93 -13.88 8.85
N SER A 149 14.93 -14.97 9.61
CA SER A 149 15.33 -14.98 11.02
C SER A 149 16.84 -15.23 11.25
N GLY A 150 17.63 -15.40 10.18
CA GLY A 150 19.09 -15.64 10.28
C GLY A 150 19.48 -17.04 10.76
N LYS A 151 18.59 -18.01 10.69
CA LYS A 151 18.90 -19.43 10.99
C LYS A 151 19.55 -20.12 9.79
N ILE A 152 19.15 -19.76 8.56
CA ILE A 152 19.85 -20.11 7.33
C ILE A 152 20.72 -18.91 6.94
N GLN A 153 22.03 -19.08 6.99
CA GLN A 153 23.00 -18.01 6.80
C GLN A 153 23.88 -18.19 5.58
N ASN A 154 23.80 -19.34 4.92
CA ASN A 154 24.63 -19.67 3.78
C ASN A 154 23.82 -20.43 2.74
N TRP A 155 23.96 -20.08 1.46
CA TRP A 155 23.22 -20.70 0.36
C TRP A 155 23.52 -22.19 0.19
N LYS A 156 24.67 -22.71 0.66
CA LYS A 156 24.92 -24.15 0.69
C LYS A 156 23.94 -24.96 1.56
N GLN A 157 23.16 -24.30 2.40
CA GLN A 157 22.10 -24.92 3.22
C GLN A 157 20.78 -25.09 2.44
N VAL A 158 20.68 -24.53 1.23
CA VAL A 158 19.49 -24.49 0.39
C VAL A 158 19.76 -25.26 -0.91
N LEU A 159 18.71 -25.86 -1.49
CA LEU A 159 18.78 -26.51 -2.81
C LEU A 159 18.29 -25.53 -3.89
N PHE A 160 18.99 -25.54 -5.02
CA PHE A 160 18.60 -24.95 -6.30
C PHE A 160 18.28 -26.10 -7.27
N GLY A 161 16.99 -26.47 -7.36
CA GLY A 161 16.61 -27.76 -7.90
C GLY A 161 17.18 -28.90 -7.03
N ASP A 162 17.90 -29.82 -7.62
CA ASP A 162 18.53 -30.98 -6.93
C ASP A 162 19.98 -30.72 -6.47
N VAL A 163 20.48 -29.50 -6.71
CA VAL A 163 21.90 -29.17 -6.44
C VAL A 163 21.97 -28.19 -5.24
N ARG A 164 22.91 -28.48 -4.33
CA ARG A 164 23.18 -27.52 -3.23
C ARG A 164 23.65 -26.19 -3.77
N GLY A 165 23.23 -25.13 -3.07
CA GLY A 165 23.69 -23.77 -3.32
C GLY A 165 25.20 -23.61 -3.13
N PRO A 166 25.79 -22.53 -3.61
CA PRO A 166 27.20 -22.22 -3.42
C PRO A 166 27.53 -21.96 -1.95
N ASP A 167 28.79 -22.05 -1.59
CA ASP A 167 29.30 -21.58 -0.29
C ASP A 167 29.40 -20.04 -0.33
N LEU A 168 28.26 -19.42 -0.16
CA LEU A 168 28.04 -17.97 -0.25
C LEU A 168 27.13 -17.52 0.88
N PRO A 169 27.48 -16.48 1.67
CA PRO A 169 26.63 -15.96 2.70
C PRO A 169 25.28 -15.46 2.16
N VAL A 170 24.21 -15.79 2.85
CA VAL A 170 22.89 -15.19 2.60
C VAL A 170 22.90 -13.75 3.10
N LYS A 171 22.52 -12.80 2.25
CA LYS A 171 22.36 -11.38 2.60
C LYS A 171 20.90 -11.02 2.54
N VAL A 172 20.28 -10.80 3.70
CA VAL A 172 18.86 -10.45 3.83
C VAL A 172 18.69 -8.96 3.61
N ILE A 173 18.01 -8.60 2.53
CA ILE A 173 17.64 -7.20 2.25
C ILE A 173 16.29 -6.92 2.92
N TYR A 174 16.25 -5.99 3.86
CA TYR A 174 15.05 -5.71 4.64
C TYR A 174 14.68 -4.22 4.65
N ARG A 175 13.41 -3.91 4.92
CA ARG A 175 12.87 -2.55 5.01
C ARG A 175 13.16 -1.93 6.38
N THR A 176 13.82 -0.77 6.37
CA THR A 176 14.09 0.04 7.59
C THR A 176 12.92 0.94 7.94
N ASP A 177 12.09 1.27 6.99
CA ASP A 177 10.87 2.08 7.14
C ASP A 177 9.67 1.20 7.57
N GLY A 178 8.63 1.82 8.08
CA GLY A 178 7.39 1.14 8.49
C GLY A 178 6.60 0.59 7.30
N SER A 179 6.92 -0.62 6.85
CA SER A 179 6.45 -1.21 5.59
C SER A 179 5.27 -2.16 5.75
N GLY A 180 4.20 -1.90 4.99
CA GLY A 180 3.10 -2.86 4.86
C GLY A 180 3.51 -4.16 4.18
N THR A 181 4.44 -4.10 3.20
CA THR A 181 5.03 -5.29 2.59
C THR A 181 5.73 -6.18 3.63
N THR A 182 6.43 -5.56 4.60
CA THR A 182 6.99 -6.28 5.76
C THR A 182 5.88 -6.96 6.57
N GLN A 183 4.77 -6.27 6.82
CA GLN A 183 3.65 -6.84 7.58
C GLN A 183 3.01 -8.03 6.85
N ILE A 184 2.77 -7.93 5.55
CA ILE A 184 2.21 -9.03 4.76
C ILE A 184 3.14 -10.25 4.82
N LEU A 185 4.44 -10.08 4.56
CA LEU A 185 5.42 -11.14 4.66
C LEU A 185 5.42 -11.78 6.04
N THR A 186 5.55 -10.99 7.09
CA THR A 186 5.70 -11.49 8.46
C THR A 186 4.41 -12.07 9.03
N THR A 187 3.25 -11.67 8.53
CA THR A 187 1.97 -12.35 8.80
C THR A 187 2.05 -13.81 8.39
N HIS A 188 2.51 -14.07 7.17
CA HIS A 188 2.68 -15.43 6.65
C HIS A 188 3.77 -16.21 7.41
N LEU A 189 4.97 -15.64 7.55
CA LEU A 189 6.10 -16.33 8.18
C LEU A 189 5.80 -16.68 9.65
N ARG A 190 5.14 -15.79 10.39
CA ARG A 190 4.69 -16.06 11.75
C ARG A 190 3.67 -17.19 11.82
N ALA A 191 2.72 -17.21 10.91
CA ALA A 191 1.70 -18.27 10.88
C ALA A 191 2.31 -19.66 10.64
N VAL A 192 3.35 -19.72 9.79
CA VAL A 192 4.04 -20.99 9.46
C VAL A 192 5.09 -21.38 10.50
N LYS A 193 5.87 -20.42 11.00
CA LYS A 193 6.98 -20.70 11.91
C LYS A 193 7.19 -19.62 12.97
N PRO A 194 6.30 -19.52 13.98
CA PRO A 194 6.37 -18.46 15.00
C PRO A 194 7.64 -18.50 15.84
N ALA A 195 8.31 -19.64 15.95
CA ALA A 195 9.60 -19.77 16.62
C ALA A 195 10.78 -19.12 15.85
N SER A 196 10.60 -18.80 14.56
CA SER A 196 11.58 -18.07 13.75
C SER A 196 11.18 -16.61 13.57
N VAL A 197 9.89 -16.33 13.37
CA VAL A 197 9.35 -14.98 13.21
C VAL A 197 8.22 -14.79 14.23
N PRO A 198 8.54 -14.31 15.45
CA PRO A 198 7.57 -14.24 16.54
C PRO A 198 6.54 -13.12 16.39
N GLY A 199 6.85 -12.08 15.59
CA GLY A 199 6.03 -10.91 15.45
C GLY A 199 5.31 -10.81 14.08
N ASN A 200 4.30 -9.95 14.05
CA ASN A 200 3.65 -9.44 12.86
C ASN A 200 3.66 -7.91 12.94
N SER A 201 4.46 -7.24 12.14
CA SER A 201 4.69 -5.81 12.27
C SER A 201 5.11 -5.16 10.96
N ILE A 202 4.80 -3.86 10.81
CA ILE A 202 5.38 -3.02 9.76
C ILE A 202 6.89 -2.78 9.96
N ASN A 203 7.39 -3.02 11.16
CA ASN A 203 8.81 -2.89 11.50
C ASN A 203 9.47 -4.28 11.51
N PHE A 204 10.48 -4.45 10.66
CA PHE A 204 11.15 -5.73 10.47
C PHE A 204 11.80 -6.24 11.78
N ALA A 205 12.51 -5.37 12.51
CA ALA A 205 13.17 -5.74 13.77
C ALA A 205 12.16 -6.27 14.81
N THR A 206 11.00 -5.62 14.91
CA THR A 206 9.91 -6.07 15.79
C THR A 206 9.35 -7.42 15.34
N ALA A 207 9.22 -7.64 14.04
CA ALA A 207 8.67 -8.88 13.51
C ALA A 207 9.60 -10.08 13.74
N VAL A 208 10.90 -9.92 13.52
CA VAL A 208 11.90 -11.00 13.70
C VAL A 208 12.36 -11.16 15.16
N GLY A 209 12.05 -10.20 16.03
CA GLY A 209 12.37 -10.25 17.47
C GLY A 209 13.80 -9.85 17.82
N PHE A 210 14.54 -9.24 16.90
CA PHE A 210 15.89 -8.70 17.12
C PHE A 210 16.15 -7.49 16.21
N ASN A 211 17.11 -6.66 16.60
CA ASN A 211 17.56 -5.54 15.76
C ASN A 211 18.65 -6.03 14.77
N PRO A 212 18.41 -5.97 13.44
CA PRO A 212 19.37 -6.45 12.43
C PRO A 212 20.73 -5.74 12.45
N VAL A 213 20.82 -4.54 13.05
CA VAL A 213 22.06 -3.75 13.10
C VAL A 213 22.87 -4.05 14.38
N THR A 214 22.19 -4.19 15.52
CA THR A 214 22.87 -4.21 16.83
C THR A 214 22.95 -5.59 17.48
N ASN A 215 22.02 -6.49 17.18
CA ASN A 215 21.96 -7.81 17.82
C ASN A 215 21.42 -8.92 16.88
N ALA A 216 21.77 -8.83 15.60
CA ALA A 216 21.49 -9.90 14.64
C ALA A 216 22.13 -11.24 15.07
N PRO A 217 21.55 -12.38 14.69
CA PRO A 217 22.18 -13.69 14.94
C PRO A 217 23.62 -13.73 14.40
N VAL A 218 24.54 -14.29 15.20
CA VAL A 218 25.96 -14.37 14.82
C VAL A 218 26.12 -15.10 13.49
N GLY A 219 26.87 -14.50 12.57
CA GLY A 219 27.10 -15.03 11.22
C GLY A 219 26.05 -14.66 10.17
N SER A 220 24.94 -14.04 10.56
CA SER A 220 23.94 -13.53 9.61
C SER A 220 24.31 -12.16 9.05
N THR A 221 23.86 -11.87 7.84
CA THR A 221 24.08 -10.56 7.18
C THR A 221 22.75 -9.92 6.79
N TYR A 222 22.54 -8.69 7.24
CA TYR A 222 21.35 -7.90 6.95
C TYR A 222 21.74 -6.56 6.32
N ILE A 223 21.01 -6.16 5.28
CA ILE A 223 21.19 -4.87 4.61
C ILE A 223 19.84 -4.14 4.64
N GLY A 224 19.80 -3.05 5.39
CA GLY A 224 18.59 -2.25 5.56
C GLY A 224 18.46 -1.18 4.48
N VAL A 225 17.29 -1.09 3.85
CA VAL A 225 16.97 -0.10 2.82
C VAL A 225 15.54 0.46 3.02
N SER A 226 15.25 1.63 2.44
CA SER A 226 13.95 2.26 2.54
C SER A 226 13.22 2.30 1.19
N GLY A 227 11.95 1.89 1.15
CA GLY A 227 11.12 1.86 -0.05
C GLY A 227 11.36 0.65 -0.95
N SER A 228 10.42 0.42 -1.89
CA SER A 228 10.44 -0.74 -2.79
C SER A 228 11.57 -0.66 -3.83
N GLU A 229 11.85 0.52 -4.40
CA GLU A 229 12.90 0.70 -5.41
C GLU A 229 14.29 0.35 -4.86
N ALA A 230 14.56 0.74 -3.59
CA ALA A 230 15.83 0.42 -2.96
C ALA A 230 16.01 -1.07 -2.70
N VAL A 231 14.93 -1.79 -2.37
CA VAL A 231 14.99 -3.27 -2.27
C VAL A 231 15.32 -3.87 -3.63
N ALA A 232 14.60 -3.48 -4.70
CA ALA A 232 14.84 -3.99 -6.05
C ALA A 232 16.29 -3.80 -6.48
N SER A 233 16.78 -2.56 -6.38
CA SER A 233 18.14 -2.19 -6.75
C SER A 233 19.20 -2.93 -5.92
N THR A 234 19.01 -3.04 -4.61
CA THR A 234 19.99 -3.68 -3.72
C THR A 234 20.07 -5.18 -3.96
N VAL A 235 18.95 -5.86 -4.14
CA VAL A 235 18.94 -7.31 -4.46
C VAL A 235 19.62 -7.55 -5.79
N ALA A 236 19.29 -6.81 -6.84
CA ALA A 236 19.85 -7.00 -8.18
C ALA A 236 21.37 -6.81 -8.22
N ASN A 237 21.94 -5.94 -7.38
CA ASN A 237 23.36 -5.60 -7.38
C ASN A 237 24.18 -6.29 -6.26
N THR A 238 23.59 -7.23 -5.51
CA THR A 238 24.27 -7.86 -4.37
C THR A 238 24.23 -9.37 -4.50
N ASP A 239 25.38 -9.99 -4.83
CA ASP A 239 25.46 -11.44 -4.88
C ASP A 239 25.24 -12.08 -3.49
N GLY A 240 24.41 -13.12 -3.44
CA GLY A 240 23.93 -13.76 -2.22
C GLY A 240 22.70 -13.07 -1.59
N ALA A 241 22.14 -12.05 -2.24
CA ALA A 241 20.99 -11.34 -1.71
C ALA A 241 19.67 -12.09 -1.88
N ILE A 242 18.78 -11.86 -0.90
CA ILE A 242 17.36 -12.19 -0.94
C ILE A 242 16.57 -11.09 -0.22
N GLY A 243 15.43 -10.73 -0.78
CA GLY A 243 14.58 -9.66 -0.23
C GLY A 243 13.09 -9.96 -0.37
N TYR A 244 12.26 -8.95 -0.15
CA TYR A 244 10.81 -9.01 -0.33
C TYR A 244 10.29 -7.68 -0.87
N ILE A 245 9.38 -7.76 -1.86
CA ILE A 245 9.01 -6.58 -2.64
C ILE A 245 7.61 -6.71 -3.25
N SER A 246 7.03 -5.60 -3.67
CA SER A 246 5.86 -5.61 -4.56
C SER A 246 6.19 -6.25 -5.91
N PRO A 247 5.30 -7.06 -6.48
CA PRO A 247 5.48 -7.63 -7.81
C PRO A 247 5.75 -6.59 -8.91
N ASP A 248 5.20 -5.39 -8.79
CA ASP A 248 5.36 -4.29 -9.76
C ASP A 248 6.79 -3.69 -9.84
N PHE A 249 7.71 -4.15 -8.97
CA PHE A 249 9.11 -3.73 -8.94
C PHE A 249 10.10 -4.82 -9.35
N THR A 250 9.63 -5.98 -9.78
CA THR A 250 10.46 -7.10 -10.21
C THR A 250 9.79 -7.86 -11.33
N ASP A 251 10.54 -8.67 -12.05
CA ASP A 251 10.03 -9.62 -13.04
C ASP A 251 9.45 -10.84 -12.27
N PHE A 252 8.25 -10.65 -11.70
CA PHE A 252 7.67 -11.48 -10.63
C PHE A 252 7.31 -12.90 -11.08
N ASP A 253 7.18 -13.17 -12.37
CA ASP A 253 6.93 -14.48 -12.96
C ASP A 253 8.20 -15.16 -13.49
N ASN A 254 9.37 -14.52 -13.35
CA ASN A 254 10.65 -15.02 -13.77
C ASN A 254 11.40 -15.73 -12.63
N ALA A 255 11.44 -17.05 -12.67
CA ALA A 255 12.13 -17.86 -11.67
C ALA A 255 13.64 -17.59 -11.56
N ALA A 256 14.25 -16.93 -12.55
CA ALA A 256 15.67 -16.58 -12.51
C ALA A 256 15.97 -15.43 -11.51
N VAL A 257 14.99 -14.61 -11.17
CA VAL A 257 15.15 -13.43 -10.31
C VAL A 257 14.21 -13.42 -9.10
N VAL A 258 13.13 -14.25 -9.13
CA VAL A 258 12.15 -14.35 -8.03
C VAL A 258 12.04 -15.82 -7.62
N ALA A 259 12.16 -16.08 -6.33
CA ALA A 259 12.00 -17.43 -5.79
C ALA A 259 10.53 -17.88 -5.82
N SER A 260 10.29 -19.11 -6.20
CA SER A 260 9.04 -19.78 -5.90
C SER A 260 8.94 -20.05 -4.39
N VAL A 261 7.74 -19.95 -3.85
CA VAL A 261 7.44 -20.33 -2.46
C VAL A 261 6.43 -21.47 -2.48
N ASN A 262 6.79 -22.59 -1.85
CA ASN A 262 6.01 -23.83 -1.88
C ASN A 262 5.70 -24.33 -3.31
N GLY A 263 6.60 -24.06 -4.27
CA GLY A 263 6.44 -24.45 -5.68
C GLY A 263 5.67 -23.45 -6.55
N PHE A 264 5.20 -22.31 -6.00
CA PHE A 264 4.45 -21.31 -6.73
C PHE A 264 5.27 -20.02 -6.91
N LEU A 265 5.25 -19.43 -8.10
CA LEU A 265 5.62 -18.05 -8.34
C LEU A 265 4.45 -17.12 -7.95
N PRO A 266 4.70 -15.83 -7.66
CA PRO A 266 3.67 -14.89 -7.23
C PRO A 266 2.70 -14.46 -8.36
N ALA A 267 2.17 -15.42 -9.11
CA ALA A 267 1.28 -15.21 -10.24
C ALA A 267 -0.22 -15.19 -9.82
N GLY A 268 -1.02 -14.36 -10.52
CA GLY A 268 -2.35 -13.95 -10.07
C GLY A 268 -3.47 -15.01 -10.07
N ALA A 269 -3.51 -15.94 -11.02
CA ALA A 269 -4.71 -16.77 -11.23
C ALA A 269 -5.07 -17.70 -10.04
N ILE A 270 -4.08 -18.27 -9.36
CA ILE A 270 -4.32 -19.16 -8.21
C ILE A 270 -4.62 -18.34 -6.95
N VAL A 271 -4.09 -17.12 -6.87
CA VAL A 271 -4.36 -16.19 -5.78
C VAL A 271 -5.84 -15.77 -5.77
N GLN A 272 -6.45 -15.55 -6.94
CA GLN A 272 -7.87 -15.20 -7.05
C GLN A 272 -8.78 -16.20 -6.33
N LEU A 273 -8.50 -17.50 -6.45
CA LEU A 273 -9.28 -18.54 -5.75
C LEU A 273 -9.20 -18.42 -4.22
N THR A 274 -8.07 -17.97 -3.70
CA THR A 274 -7.92 -17.70 -2.26
C THR A 274 -8.71 -16.46 -1.84
N LEU A 275 -8.70 -15.40 -2.66
CA LEU A 275 -9.45 -14.18 -2.35
C LEU A 275 -10.96 -14.41 -2.30
N ASP A 276 -11.49 -15.31 -3.12
CA ASP A 276 -12.90 -15.65 -3.19
C ASP A 276 -13.41 -16.40 -1.94
N THR A 277 -12.51 -16.89 -1.07
CA THR A 277 -12.90 -17.56 0.18
C THR A 277 -13.36 -16.60 1.28
N GLU A 278 -13.04 -15.31 1.16
CA GLU A 278 -13.39 -14.30 2.16
C GLU A 278 -14.57 -13.44 1.71
N LEU A 279 -15.52 -13.27 2.60
CA LEU A 279 -16.76 -12.52 2.35
C LEU A 279 -16.61 -11.05 2.80
N PRO A 280 -17.09 -10.07 2.01
CA PRO A 280 -17.11 -8.66 2.41
C PRO A 280 -18.10 -8.44 3.57
N PRO A 281 -17.95 -7.35 4.35
CA PRO A 281 -18.84 -7.03 5.46
C PRO A 281 -20.32 -6.89 5.07
N THR A 282 -20.62 -6.59 3.82
CA THR A 282 -22.00 -6.50 3.31
C THR A 282 -22.68 -7.85 3.09
N HIS A 283 -21.92 -8.95 3.10
CA HIS A 283 -22.50 -10.27 2.92
C HIS A 283 -23.14 -10.78 4.22
N PRO A 284 -24.40 -11.24 4.22
CA PRO A 284 -25.11 -11.63 5.45
C PRO A 284 -24.41 -12.70 6.29
N SER A 285 -23.66 -13.60 5.64
CA SER A 285 -22.94 -14.69 6.32
C SER A 285 -21.51 -14.31 6.73
N SER A 286 -21.07 -13.05 6.55
CA SER A 286 -19.71 -12.64 6.89
C SER A 286 -19.47 -12.56 8.40
N GLY A 287 -20.51 -12.24 9.18
CA GLY A 287 -20.40 -11.93 10.60
C GLY A 287 -19.63 -10.62 10.89
N LYS A 288 -19.40 -9.78 9.86
CA LYS A 288 -18.63 -8.54 9.91
C LYS A 288 -19.57 -7.32 9.92
N ASP A 289 -19.08 -6.18 10.42
CA ASP A 289 -19.82 -4.91 10.47
C ASP A 289 -19.32 -3.96 9.36
N PRO A 290 -20.16 -3.56 8.39
CA PRO A 290 -19.78 -2.56 7.39
C PRO A 290 -19.35 -1.20 7.95
N ALA A 291 -19.73 -0.85 9.18
CA ALA A 291 -19.31 0.37 9.84
C ALA A 291 -17.93 0.25 10.52
N ASN A 292 -17.40 -0.97 10.68
CA ASN A 292 -16.08 -1.20 11.27
C ASN A 292 -15.00 -1.20 10.19
N PRO A 293 -14.08 -0.23 10.14
CA PRO A 293 -13.02 -0.17 9.13
C PRO A 293 -12.06 -1.38 9.18
N LEU A 294 -12.00 -2.10 10.30
CA LEU A 294 -11.13 -3.29 10.43
C LEU A 294 -11.69 -4.52 9.73
N ASP A 295 -12.99 -4.55 9.46
CA ASP A 295 -13.66 -5.69 8.82
C ASP A 295 -13.55 -5.69 7.29
N TRP A 296 -13.08 -4.57 6.71
CA TRP A 296 -12.91 -4.41 5.27
C TRP A 296 -11.59 -4.96 4.72
N VAL A 297 -10.67 -5.39 5.55
CA VAL A 297 -9.36 -5.91 5.13
C VAL A 297 -9.15 -7.31 5.67
N PRO A 298 -9.52 -8.34 4.90
CA PRO A 298 -9.25 -9.72 5.29
C PRO A 298 -7.75 -10.02 5.24
N THR A 299 -7.33 -11.03 5.98
CA THR A 299 -5.94 -11.50 6.01
C THR A 299 -5.87 -12.97 5.65
N PHE A 300 -4.82 -13.36 4.92
CA PHE A 300 -4.55 -14.74 4.53
C PHE A 300 -3.20 -15.19 5.12
N PRO A 301 -3.14 -15.53 6.42
CA PRO A 301 -1.87 -15.80 7.07
C PRO A 301 -1.15 -17.02 6.50
N ASN A 302 -1.89 -18.06 6.14
CA ASN A 302 -1.33 -19.28 5.56
C ASN A 302 -2.36 -19.97 4.66
N PRO A 303 -2.60 -19.48 3.45
CA PRO A 303 -3.53 -20.08 2.52
C PRO A 303 -3.08 -21.48 2.12
N SER A 304 -4.03 -22.39 1.93
CA SER A 304 -3.76 -23.81 1.63
C SER A 304 -3.34 -24.07 0.18
N ASN A 305 -3.62 -23.14 -0.73
CA ASN A 305 -3.39 -23.31 -2.16
C ASN A 305 -2.72 -22.07 -2.76
N GLY A 306 -1.88 -22.30 -3.77
CA GLY A 306 -1.22 -21.27 -4.55
C GLY A 306 -0.07 -20.57 -3.83
N TYR A 307 0.29 -19.39 -4.33
CA TYR A 307 1.33 -18.58 -3.73
C TYR A 307 0.89 -18.07 -2.35
N PRO A 308 1.69 -18.26 -1.27
CA PRO A 308 1.16 -18.13 0.08
C PRO A 308 1.29 -16.73 0.70
N ILE A 309 2.06 -15.79 0.10
CA ILE A 309 2.31 -14.47 0.68
C ILE A 309 1.41 -13.45 -0.01
N ILE A 310 0.22 -13.27 0.54
CA ILE A 310 -0.87 -12.49 -0.05
C ILE A 310 -1.34 -11.40 0.92
N GLY A 311 -1.68 -10.25 0.39
CA GLY A 311 -2.29 -9.15 1.13
C GLY A 311 -3.06 -8.20 0.21
N TYR A 312 -3.40 -7.05 0.75
CA TYR A 312 -4.06 -5.98 0.01
C TYR A 312 -3.28 -4.68 0.12
N THR A 313 -3.35 -3.87 -0.93
CA THR A 313 -3.13 -2.44 -0.78
C THR A 313 -4.47 -1.77 -0.53
N ASN A 314 -4.51 -0.89 0.47
CA ASN A 314 -5.73 -0.28 0.96
C ASN A 314 -5.65 1.24 0.83
N MET A 315 -6.80 1.87 0.72
CA MET A 315 -6.96 3.30 0.95
C MET A 315 -7.70 3.56 2.25
N ILE A 316 -7.23 4.58 2.95
CA ILE A 316 -7.77 5.06 4.21
C ILE A 316 -8.31 6.46 3.95
N PHE A 317 -9.59 6.66 4.25
CA PHE A 317 -10.34 7.90 4.06
C PHE A 317 -11.02 8.33 5.36
N SER A 318 -11.43 9.58 5.41
CA SER A 318 -12.48 10.03 6.33
C SER A 318 -13.82 10.03 5.60
N GLN A 319 -14.93 9.86 6.31
CA GLN A 319 -16.25 9.95 5.67
C GLN A 319 -16.56 11.37 5.24
N CYS A 320 -15.99 12.40 5.91
CA CYS A 320 -16.35 13.79 5.74
C CYS A 320 -15.20 14.64 5.21
N TYR A 321 -15.54 15.49 4.21
CA TYR A 321 -14.66 16.50 3.62
C TYR A 321 -15.40 17.84 3.61
N LYS A 322 -14.72 18.94 4.01
CA LYS A 322 -15.29 20.30 4.04
C LYS A 322 -15.48 20.87 2.65
N ASP A 323 -14.51 20.61 1.74
CA ASP A 323 -14.66 20.99 0.33
C ASP A 323 -15.57 19.99 -0.38
N PRO A 324 -16.73 20.41 -0.89
CA PRO A 324 -17.61 19.56 -1.68
C PRO A 324 -16.92 18.97 -2.92
N ALA A 325 -15.92 19.67 -3.48
CA ALA A 325 -15.18 19.19 -4.62
C ALA A 325 -14.33 17.96 -4.27
N ASP A 326 -13.73 17.90 -3.09
CA ASP A 326 -12.96 16.72 -2.64
C ASP A 326 -13.89 15.52 -2.38
N THR A 327 -15.06 15.78 -1.78
CA THR A 327 -16.12 14.77 -1.66
C THR A 327 -16.49 14.19 -3.04
N ILE A 328 -16.69 15.04 -4.05
CA ILE A 328 -17.05 14.62 -5.41
C ILE A 328 -15.92 13.77 -6.02
N ARG A 329 -14.67 14.21 -5.89
CA ARG A 329 -13.49 13.50 -6.44
C ARG A 329 -13.29 12.12 -5.82
N ILE A 330 -13.36 12.03 -4.49
CA ILE A 330 -13.22 10.76 -3.77
C ILE A 330 -14.39 9.82 -4.14
N ARG A 331 -15.61 10.33 -4.20
CA ARG A 331 -16.75 9.54 -4.66
C ARG A 331 -16.61 9.09 -6.11
N ALA A 332 -16.07 9.92 -7.01
CA ALA A 332 -15.80 9.54 -8.40
C ALA A 332 -14.78 8.39 -8.46
N PHE A 333 -13.70 8.46 -7.67
CA PHE A 333 -12.76 7.34 -7.55
C PHE A 333 -13.46 6.07 -7.06
N ILE A 334 -14.22 6.13 -5.97
CA ILE A 334 -14.92 4.97 -5.43
C ILE A 334 -15.88 4.38 -6.49
N ASN A 335 -16.66 5.22 -7.15
CA ASN A 335 -17.59 4.77 -8.19
C ASN A 335 -16.88 4.03 -9.32
N SER A 336 -15.88 4.63 -9.89
CA SER A 336 -15.19 4.11 -11.08
C SER A 336 -14.34 2.88 -10.75
N HIS A 337 -13.56 2.93 -9.66
CA HIS A 337 -12.70 1.83 -9.27
C HIS A 337 -13.53 0.58 -8.91
N TYR A 338 -14.53 0.75 -8.06
CA TYR A 338 -15.35 -0.38 -7.58
C TYR A 338 -16.48 -0.79 -8.53
N SER A 339 -16.63 -0.12 -9.69
CA SER A 339 -17.36 -0.65 -10.83
C SER A 339 -16.48 -1.48 -11.78
N GLY A 340 -15.20 -1.67 -11.45
CA GLY A 340 -14.26 -2.49 -12.21
C GLY A 340 -13.56 -1.78 -13.37
N GLN A 341 -13.76 -0.47 -13.57
CA GLN A 341 -13.14 0.26 -14.68
C GLN A 341 -11.62 0.26 -14.64
N ASN A 342 -11.02 0.14 -13.46
CA ASN A 342 -9.58 0.11 -13.29
C ASN A 342 -8.96 -1.30 -13.29
N ASN A 343 -9.75 -2.38 -13.50
CA ASN A 343 -9.24 -3.75 -13.39
C ASN A 343 -8.09 -4.04 -14.37
N SER A 344 -8.15 -3.49 -15.59
CA SER A 344 -7.07 -3.62 -16.56
C SER A 344 -5.77 -2.97 -16.07
N ALA A 345 -5.84 -1.76 -15.51
CA ALA A 345 -4.70 -1.08 -14.93
C ALA A 345 -4.15 -1.83 -13.72
N VAL A 346 -5.03 -2.34 -12.84
CA VAL A 346 -4.63 -3.18 -11.70
C VAL A 346 -3.81 -4.38 -12.18
N THR A 347 -4.28 -5.08 -13.21
CA THR A 347 -3.59 -6.27 -13.74
C THR A 347 -2.27 -5.89 -14.44
N SER A 348 -2.21 -4.79 -15.19
CA SER A 348 -0.99 -4.36 -15.89
C SER A 348 0.14 -3.96 -14.92
N HIS A 349 -0.21 -3.61 -13.68
CA HIS A 349 0.73 -3.35 -12.59
C HIS A 349 0.98 -4.57 -11.69
N SER A 350 0.70 -5.78 -12.17
CA SER A 350 0.94 -7.03 -11.43
C SER A 350 0.15 -7.16 -10.12
N PHE A 351 -0.92 -6.39 -9.96
CA PHE A 351 -1.89 -6.55 -8.89
C PHE A 351 -3.07 -7.42 -9.35
N ILE A 352 -3.88 -7.83 -8.40
CA ILE A 352 -5.02 -8.70 -8.62
C ILE A 352 -6.27 -7.90 -8.31
N PRO A 353 -7.21 -7.77 -9.27
CA PRO A 353 -8.49 -7.13 -9.04
C PRO A 353 -9.25 -7.79 -7.88
N LEU A 354 -10.01 -7.00 -7.14
CA LEU A 354 -10.87 -7.53 -6.08
C LEU A 354 -11.95 -8.44 -6.66
N PRO A 355 -12.39 -9.48 -5.92
CA PRO A 355 -13.57 -10.26 -6.28
C PRO A 355 -14.80 -9.38 -6.47
N ALA A 356 -15.68 -9.74 -7.40
CA ALA A 356 -16.88 -8.96 -7.75
C ALA A 356 -17.75 -8.63 -6.52
N MET A 357 -17.83 -9.54 -5.56
CA MET A 357 -18.59 -9.36 -4.33
C MET A 357 -17.99 -8.26 -3.44
N TRP A 358 -16.65 -8.15 -3.38
CA TRP A 358 -15.95 -7.08 -2.69
C TRP A 358 -16.11 -5.73 -3.39
N LEU A 359 -15.98 -5.70 -4.72
CA LEU A 359 -16.23 -4.49 -5.52
C LEU A 359 -17.64 -3.95 -5.26
N SER A 360 -18.67 -4.82 -5.38
CA SER A 360 -20.07 -4.46 -5.12
C SER A 360 -20.30 -4.01 -3.67
N GLY A 361 -19.67 -4.69 -2.71
CA GLY A 361 -19.78 -4.38 -1.28
C GLY A 361 -19.26 -2.98 -0.95
N VAL A 362 -18.06 -2.63 -1.41
CA VAL A 362 -17.47 -1.30 -1.21
C VAL A 362 -18.31 -0.22 -1.91
N HIS A 363 -18.69 -0.46 -3.16
CA HIS A 363 -19.50 0.50 -3.93
C HIS A 363 -20.84 0.77 -3.27
N SER A 364 -21.58 -0.27 -2.87
CA SER A 364 -22.89 -0.12 -2.22
C SER A 364 -22.79 0.60 -0.86
N THR A 365 -21.71 0.41 -0.12
CA THR A 365 -21.54 0.98 1.21
C THR A 365 -21.07 2.43 1.17
N PHE A 366 -20.03 2.72 0.39
CA PHE A 366 -19.34 4.02 0.48
C PHE A 366 -19.70 5.01 -0.64
N TYR A 367 -20.37 4.54 -1.71
CA TYR A 367 -20.82 5.39 -2.81
C TYR A 367 -22.33 5.55 -2.88
N ASN A 368 -23.14 4.51 -2.67
CA ASN A 368 -24.58 4.55 -2.92
C ASN A 368 -25.26 5.64 -2.08
N ALA A 369 -26.15 6.42 -2.70
CA ALA A 369 -26.84 7.54 -2.07
C ALA A 369 -27.73 7.15 -0.87
N SER A 370 -28.25 5.93 -0.85
CA SER A 370 -29.05 5.40 0.25
C SER A 370 -28.24 4.94 1.47
N SER A 371 -26.90 4.80 1.33
CA SER A 371 -26.06 4.35 2.44
C SER A 371 -25.76 5.45 3.43
N THR A 372 -25.93 5.16 4.72
CA THR A 372 -25.52 6.07 5.80
C THR A 372 -24.00 6.18 5.95
N LEU A 373 -23.26 5.19 5.42
CA LEU A 373 -21.79 5.13 5.45
C LEU A 373 -21.13 5.78 4.22
N ARG A 374 -21.92 6.29 3.27
CA ARG A 374 -21.36 6.93 2.06
C ARG A 374 -20.47 8.12 2.41
N VAL A 375 -19.42 8.31 1.63
CA VAL A 375 -18.58 9.51 1.74
C VAL A 375 -19.41 10.76 1.48
N GLY A 376 -19.28 11.78 2.33
CA GLY A 376 -20.02 13.04 2.25
C GLY A 376 -21.49 12.92 2.62
N ASN A 377 -21.88 11.97 3.48
CA ASN A 377 -23.24 11.91 3.99
C ASN A 377 -23.57 13.16 4.81
N PRO A 378 -24.56 14.02 4.40
CA PRO A 378 -24.85 15.27 5.06
C PRO A 378 -25.35 15.10 6.50
N ASP A 379 -26.00 13.96 6.83
CA ASP A 379 -26.47 13.69 8.19
C ASP A 379 -25.31 13.43 9.18
N VAL A 380 -24.14 13.04 8.67
CA VAL A 380 -22.93 12.79 9.45
C VAL A 380 -21.95 13.94 9.34
N CYS A 381 -21.83 14.54 8.15
CA CYS A 381 -20.77 15.49 7.79
C CYS A 381 -21.19 16.96 8.00
N ASN A 382 -22.20 17.21 8.82
CA ASN A 382 -22.65 18.57 9.08
C ASN A 382 -21.62 19.36 9.92
N GLY A 383 -20.94 20.31 9.28
CA GLY A 383 -19.94 21.18 9.91
C GLY A 383 -18.57 20.54 10.19
N ILE A 384 -18.36 19.26 9.87
CA ILE A 384 -17.10 18.55 10.05
C ILE A 384 -16.52 18.05 8.71
N GLY A 385 -15.24 17.77 8.68
CA GLY A 385 -14.56 17.19 7.50
C GLY A 385 -13.12 17.63 7.34
N ARG A 386 -12.38 16.91 6.51
CA ARG A 386 -11.03 17.29 6.09
C ARG A 386 -11.07 18.40 5.03
N PRO A 387 -10.07 19.29 4.97
CA PRO A 387 -9.06 19.57 6.02
C PRO A 387 -9.66 20.27 7.24
N LEU A 388 -8.84 20.46 8.27
CA LEU A 388 -9.21 21.21 9.49
C LEU A 388 -9.46 22.69 9.18
#